data_fbb32840ebf7a20716159a3b4602c294
#
_entry.id   fbb32840ebf7a20716159a3b4602c294
#
_cell.length_a   1.000
_cell.length_b   1.000
_cell.length_c   1.000
_cell.angle_alpha   90.00
_cell.angle_beta   90.00
_cell.angle_gamma   90.00
#
_symmetry.space_group_name_H-M   'P 1'
#
loop_
_entity.id
_entity.type
_entity.pdbx_description
1 polymer ?
#
loop_
_entity_poly.entity_id
_entity_poly.type
_entity_poly.pdbx_seq_one_letter_code
_entity_poly.pdbx_strand_id
1 'polypeptide(L)'
;MNKPLILVVEDDTAVANLIATTLETQDYHYHRATTGAGALLDAASCRPDVMLLDLGLPDMDGVDIIRKLRGWTGMPIIVVSARSEDADKVAALDAGADDYLTKPFSVDELLARLRVALRRVRYDAARSSEEARVYENGAIRIDYEAGCVWRDGEEIHLTPIEYKLLCLLAKNTGKVLTHHYMVEQVWGAGGADTPALRVFMATLRRKLEPDPAHPQYIQTHVGIGYRMLRQSS
;
A
#
# COMPACT_ATOMS: atom_id res chain seq x y z
N MET A 1 0.36 19.35 -1.51
CA MET A 1 -0.25 18.08 -1.94
C MET A 1 0.49 17.62 -3.18
N ASN A 2 0.92 16.36 -3.24
CA ASN A 2 1.55 15.83 -4.45
C ASN A 2 0.48 15.70 -5.55
N LYS A 3 0.79 16.14 -6.76
CA LYS A 3 -0.14 16.02 -7.90
C LYS A 3 -0.24 14.55 -8.32
N PRO A 4 -1.45 14.03 -8.64
CA PRO A 4 -1.59 12.66 -9.10
C PRO A 4 -0.79 12.39 -10.37
N LEU A 5 -0.16 11.22 -10.43
CA LEU A 5 0.56 10.73 -11.60
C LEU A 5 -0.31 9.72 -12.37
N ILE A 6 -0.57 10.00 -13.64
CA ILE A 6 -1.37 9.17 -14.53
C ILE A 6 -0.45 8.48 -15.54
N LEU A 7 -0.51 7.16 -15.63
CA LEU A 7 0.18 6.42 -16.68
C LEU A 7 -0.77 6.25 -17.87
N VAL A 8 -0.39 6.85 -19.00
CA VAL A 8 -1.14 6.80 -20.27
C VAL A 8 -0.48 5.76 -21.18
N VAL A 9 -1.18 4.68 -21.46
CA VAL A 9 -0.70 3.58 -22.31
C VAL A 9 -1.52 3.58 -23.59
N GLU A 10 -0.94 4.16 -24.65
CA GLU A 10 -1.61 4.42 -25.91
C GLU A 10 -0.57 4.54 -27.04
N ASP A 11 -0.71 3.77 -28.10
CA ASP A 11 0.17 3.79 -29.27
C ASP A 11 -0.27 4.80 -30.34
N ASP A 12 -1.57 5.11 -30.41
CA ASP A 12 -2.06 6.19 -31.29
C ASP A 12 -1.62 7.55 -30.74
N THR A 13 -0.76 8.22 -31.51
CA THR A 13 -0.19 9.53 -31.13
C THR A 13 -1.26 10.61 -31.01
N ALA A 14 -2.33 10.59 -31.83
CA ALA A 14 -3.37 11.61 -31.79
C ALA A 14 -4.21 11.48 -30.51
N VAL A 15 -4.61 10.26 -30.15
CA VAL A 15 -5.35 9.96 -28.92
C VAL A 15 -4.47 10.26 -27.70
N ALA A 16 -3.21 9.82 -27.70
CA ALA A 16 -2.28 10.07 -26.63
C ALA A 16 -2.03 11.58 -26.39
N ASN A 17 -1.93 12.39 -27.45
CA ASN A 17 -1.80 13.83 -27.34
C ASN A 17 -3.08 14.50 -26.80
N LEU A 18 -4.25 14.06 -27.24
CA LEU A 18 -5.52 14.54 -26.69
C LEU A 18 -5.60 14.30 -25.18
N ILE A 19 -5.28 13.07 -24.73
CA ILE A 19 -5.26 12.73 -23.32
C ILE A 19 -4.22 13.57 -22.57
N ALA A 20 -2.99 13.67 -23.07
CA ALA A 20 -1.91 14.44 -22.48
C ALA A 20 -2.30 15.91 -22.26
N THR A 21 -2.79 16.58 -23.32
CA THR A 21 -3.27 17.98 -23.23
C THR A 21 -4.39 18.13 -22.23
N THR A 22 -5.31 17.15 -22.18
CA THR A 22 -6.40 17.14 -21.21
C THR A 22 -5.88 17.06 -19.77
N LEU A 23 -4.91 16.18 -19.51
CA LEU A 23 -4.30 16.02 -18.19
C LEU A 23 -3.53 17.26 -17.75
N GLU A 24 -2.78 17.87 -18.66
CA GLU A 24 -2.05 19.13 -18.41
C GLU A 24 -2.98 20.28 -18.02
N THR A 25 -4.12 20.45 -18.72
CA THR A 25 -5.10 21.50 -18.40
C THR A 25 -5.75 21.32 -17.04
N GLN A 26 -5.76 20.12 -16.51
CA GLN A 26 -6.29 19.76 -15.18
C GLN A 26 -5.21 19.64 -14.10
N ASP A 27 -3.98 20.06 -14.42
CA ASP A 27 -2.85 20.07 -13.50
C ASP A 27 -2.48 18.67 -12.96
N TYR A 28 -2.68 17.61 -13.76
CA TYR A 28 -2.21 16.26 -13.48
C TYR A 28 -0.80 16.04 -14.05
N HIS A 29 0.02 15.25 -13.34
CA HIS A 29 1.24 14.70 -13.92
C HIS A 29 0.89 13.43 -14.72
N TYR A 30 1.61 13.22 -15.81
CA TYR A 30 1.45 11.98 -16.57
C TYR A 30 2.78 11.43 -17.07
N HIS A 31 2.80 10.14 -17.31
CA HIS A 31 3.85 9.42 -18.03
C HIS A 31 3.23 8.68 -19.20
N ARG A 32 3.95 8.49 -20.30
CA ARG A 32 3.42 7.85 -21.52
C ARG A 32 4.19 6.59 -21.83
N ALA A 33 3.46 5.51 -22.11
CA ALA A 33 3.97 4.28 -22.69
C ALA A 33 3.21 3.98 -24.00
N THR A 34 3.92 3.49 -25.00
CA THR A 34 3.34 3.14 -26.32
C THR A 34 3.27 1.62 -26.54
N THR A 35 3.70 0.85 -25.55
CA THR A 35 3.76 -0.60 -25.60
C THR A 35 3.37 -1.20 -24.26
N GLY A 36 2.86 -2.43 -24.25
CA GLY A 36 2.52 -3.14 -23.03
C GLY A 36 3.73 -3.48 -22.16
N ALA A 37 4.86 -3.82 -22.77
CA ALA A 37 6.10 -4.06 -22.03
C ALA A 37 6.58 -2.78 -21.32
N GLY A 38 6.51 -1.62 -22.00
CA GLY A 38 6.79 -0.31 -21.41
C GLY A 38 5.83 0.01 -20.27
N ALA A 39 4.53 -0.24 -20.46
CA ALA A 39 3.50 -0.01 -19.45
C ALA A 39 3.76 -0.79 -18.16
N LEU A 40 4.14 -2.07 -18.25
CA LEU A 40 4.47 -2.91 -17.08
C LEU A 40 5.71 -2.40 -16.34
N LEU A 41 6.76 -1.97 -17.08
CA LEU A 41 7.97 -1.42 -16.51
C LEU A 41 7.68 -0.09 -15.80
N ASP A 42 6.94 0.81 -16.46
CA ASP A 42 6.62 2.14 -15.92
C ASP A 42 5.67 2.05 -14.73
N ALA A 43 4.71 1.13 -14.75
CA ALA A 43 3.85 0.88 -13.59
C ALA A 43 4.65 0.46 -12.34
N ALA A 44 5.71 -0.34 -12.52
CA ALA A 44 6.57 -0.77 -11.42
C ALA A 44 7.51 0.33 -10.93
N SER A 45 8.10 1.12 -11.85
CA SER A 45 9.13 2.12 -11.53
C SER A 45 8.56 3.47 -11.09
N CYS A 46 7.50 3.95 -11.76
CA CYS A 46 6.92 5.28 -11.50
C CYS A 46 5.82 5.26 -10.44
N ARG A 47 5.23 4.10 -10.13
CA ARG A 47 4.10 3.93 -9.18
C ARG A 47 2.98 4.93 -9.43
N PRO A 48 2.35 4.92 -10.61
CA PRO A 48 1.27 5.85 -10.93
C PRO A 48 0.04 5.62 -10.05
N ASP A 49 -0.74 6.70 -9.86
CA ASP A 49 -1.99 6.66 -9.10
C ASP A 49 -3.13 6.02 -9.88
N VAL A 50 -3.14 6.17 -11.21
CA VAL A 50 -4.15 5.60 -12.13
C VAL A 50 -3.47 5.28 -13.47
N MET A 51 -3.91 4.21 -14.13
CA MET A 51 -3.53 3.87 -15.50
C MET A 51 -4.72 4.09 -16.44
N LEU A 52 -4.49 4.76 -17.57
CA LEU A 52 -5.34 4.77 -18.74
C LEU A 52 -4.73 3.81 -19.76
N LEU A 53 -5.46 2.76 -20.16
CA LEU A 53 -4.89 1.65 -20.93
C LEU A 53 -5.72 1.38 -22.21
N ASP A 54 -5.08 1.49 -23.38
CA ASP A 54 -5.64 0.89 -24.59
C ASP A 54 -5.42 -0.63 -24.59
N LEU A 55 -6.40 -1.36 -25.11
CA LEU A 55 -6.32 -2.80 -25.30
C LEU A 55 -5.59 -3.19 -26.60
N GLY A 56 -5.53 -2.30 -27.58
CA GLY A 56 -5.04 -2.55 -28.94
C GLY A 56 -3.54 -2.25 -29.11
N LEU A 57 -2.70 -2.56 -28.16
CA LEU A 57 -1.25 -2.28 -28.22
C LEU A 57 -0.51 -3.20 -29.20
N PRO A 58 0.62 -2.75 -29.80
CA PRO A 58 1.27 -3.48 -30.87
C PRO A 58 2.01 -4.75 -30.41
N ASP A 59 2.35 -4.87 -29.12
CA ASP A 59 3.20 -5.93 -28.59
C ASP A 59 2.42 -6.96 -27.73
N MET A 60 1.33 -6.58 -27.10
CA MET A 60 0.49 -7.50 -26.33
C MET A 60 -0.93 -6.96 -26.12
N ASP A 61 -1.88 -7.86 -25.88
CA ASP A 61 -3.26 -7.50 -25.56
C ASP A 61 -3.35 -6.81 -24.20
N GLY A 62 -4.09 -5.71 -24.11
CA GLY A 62 -4.28 -4.96 -22.88
C GLY A 62 -4.92 -5.77 -21.75
N VAL A 63 -5.78 -6.75 -22.07
CA VAL A 63 -6.37 -7.66 -21.08
C VAL A 63 -5.29 -8.49 -20.37
N ASP A 64 -4.24 -8.90 -21.07
CA ASP A 64 -3.12 -9.63 -20.47
C ASP A 64 -2.24 -8.72 -19.60
N ILE A 65 -2.14 -7.43 -19.97
CA ILE A 65 -1.49 -6.42 -19.12
C ILE A 65 -2.25 -6.27 -17.79
N ILE A 66 -3.59 -6.16 -17.85
CA ILE A 66 -4.43 -6.06 -16.65
C ILE A 66 -4.19 -7.26 -15.73
N ARG A 67 -4.25 -8.50 -16.26
CA ARG A 67 -4.02 -9.72 -15.47
C ARG A 67 -2.65 -9.73 -14.79
N LYS A 68 -1.58 -9.33 -15.53
CA LYS A 68 -0.23 -9.26 -14.97
C LYS A 68 -0.13 -8.21 -13.87
N LEU A 69 -0.71 -7.02 -14.06
CA LEU A 69 -0.73 -5.95 -13.06
C LEU A 69 -1.46 -6.38 -11.79
N ARG A 70 -2.60 -7.05 -11.92
CA ARG A 70 -3.40 -7.51 -10.77
C ARG A 70 -2.70 -8.54 -9.90
N GLY A 71 -1.65 -9.18 -10.40
CA GLY A 71 -0.78 -10.06 -9.61
C GLY A 71 0.02 -9.34 -8.50
N TRP A 72 0.20 -8.02 -8.58
CA TRP A 72 1.05 -7.26 -7.66
C TRP A 72 0.59 -5.83 -7.34
N THR A 73 -0.41 -5.28 -8.02
CA THR A 73 -0.92 -3.92 -7.74
C THR A 73 -2.44 -3.83 -7.78
N GLY A 74 -3.01 -3.05 -6.84
CA GLY A 74 -4.41 -2.63 -6.84
C GLY A 74 -4.65 -1.26 -7.50
N MET A 75 -3.65 -0.71 -8.20
CA MET A 75 -3.78 0.58 -8.90
C MET A 75 -5.00 0.59 -9.82
N PRO A 76 -5.87 1.60 -9.79
CA PRO A 76 -6.99 1.71 -10.70
C PRO A 76 -6.57 1.73 -12.18
N ILE A 77 -7.26 0.92 -12.98
CA ILE A 77 -7.05 0.82 -14.43
C ILE A 77 -8.36 1.17 -15.13
N ILE A 78 -8.33 2.26 -15.91
CA ILE A 78 -9.42 2.65 -16.80
C ILE A 78 -9.02 2.25 -18.20
N VAL A 79 -9.76 1.34 -18.80
CA VAL A 79 -9.57 0.96 -20.21
C VAL A 79 -10.09 2.06 -21.11
N VAL A 80 -9.34 2.45 -22.14
CA VAL A 80 -9.70 3.45 -23.15
C VAL A 80 -9.48 2.81 -24.51
N SER A 81 -10.51 2.20 -25.12
CA SER A 81 -10.32 1.37 -26.32
C SER A 81 -11.39 1.57 -27.38
N ALA A 82 -11.02 1.31 -28.64
CA ALA A 82 -11.96 1.28 -29.76
C ALA A 82 -12.81 -0.01 -29.79
N ARG A 83 -12.44 -1.03 -29.02
CA ARG A 83 -13.25 -2.25 -28.90
C ARG A 83 -14.55 -1.90 -28.18
N SER A 84 -15.68 -2.05 -28.86
CA SER A 84 -16.97 -1.61 -28.33
C SER A 84 -17.93 -2.75 -28.01
N GLU A 85 -17.56 -3.98 -28.34
CA GLU A 85 -18.38 -5.16 -28.07
C GLU A 85 -18.50 -5.42 -26.58
N ASP A 86 -19.66 -5.86 -26.14
CA ASP A 86 -19.90 -6.14 -24.72
C ASP A 86 -18.99 -7.25 -24.20
N ALA A 87 -18.62 -8.23 -25.05
CA ALA A 87 -17.68 -9.29 -24.69
C ALA A 87 -16.29 -8.74 -24.35
N ASP A 88 -15.77 -7.74 -25.06
CA ASP A 88 -14.47 -7.11 -24.78
C ASP A 88 -14.51 -6.33 -23.47
N LYS A 89 -15.60 -5.60 -23.22
CA LYS A 89 -15.78 -4.86 -21.96
C LYS A 89 -15.83 -5.78 -20.76
N VAL A 90 -16.64 -6.86 -20.87
CA VAL A 90 -16.74 -7.87 -19.81
C VAL A 90 -15.39 -8.53 -19.57
N ALA A 91 -14.68 -8.94 -20.63
CA ALA A 91 -13.36 -9.57 -20.49
C ALA A 91 -12.34 -8.67 -19.79
N ALA A 92 -12.33 -7.36 -20.09
CA ALA A 92 -11.44 -6.40 -19.43
C ALA A 92 -11.80 -6.18 -17.96
N LEU A 93 -13.10 -6.04 -17.64
CA LEU A 93 -13.58 -5.87 -16.27
C LEU A 93 -13.34 -7.13 -15.43
N ASP A 94 -13.62 -8.32 -15.97
CA ASP A 94 -13.35 -9.60 -15.30
C ASP A 94 -11.85 -9.84 -15.08
N ALA A 95 -11.00 -9.32 -15.99
CA ALA A 95 -9.54 -9.34 -15.81
C ALA A 95 -9.07 -8.39 -14.69
N GLY A 96 -9.95 -7.49 -14.23
CA GLY A 96 -9.70 -6.59 -13.11
C GLY A 96 -9.57 -5.11 -13.49
N ALA A 97 -9.99 -4.68 -14.67
CA ALA A 97 -10.15 -3.24 -14.95
C ALA A 97 -11.21 -2.63 -14.02
N ASP A 98 -11.01 -1.39 -13.60
CA ASP A 98 -11.94 -0.69 -12.71
C ASP A 98 -13.03 0.06 -13.47
N ASP A 99 -12.76 0.44 -14.73
CA ASP A 99 -13.71 1.13 -15.60
C ASP A 99 -13.34 0.94 -17.07
N TYR A 100 -14.28 1.28 -17.98
CA TYR A 100 -14.12 1.14 -19.41
C TYR A 100 -14.68 2.37 -20.15
N LEU A 101 -13.87 2.98 -21.01
CA LEU A 101 -14.22 4.11 -21.85
C LEU A 101 -14.04 3.73 -23.33
N THR A 102 -15.11 3.79 -24.10
CA THR A 102 -15.07 3.43 -25.52
C THR A 102 -14.67 4.65 -26.39
N LYS A 103 -13.73 4.46 -27.32
CA LYS A 103 -13.38 5.46 -28.34
C LYS A 103 -14.45 5.48 -29.45
N PRO A 104 -14.88 6.68 -29.94
CA PRO A 104 -14.48 8.00 -29.51
C PRO A 104 -15.18 8.43 -28.22
N PHE A 105 -14.48 9.14 -27.36
CA PHE A 105 -14.97 9.62 -26.06
C PHE A 105 -14.92 11.15 -25.98
N SER A 106 -15.69 11.72 -25.06
CA SER A 106 -15.57 13.14 -24.73
C SER A 106 -14.52 13.37 -23.64
N VAL A 107 -13.87 14.53 -23.66
CA VAL A 107 -12.93 14.97 -22.63
C VAL A 107 -13.59 14.96 -21.24
N ASP A 108 -14.84 15.42 -21.16
CA ASP A 108 -15.60 15.48 -19.90
C ASP A 108 -15.86 14.08 -19.33
N GLU A 109 -16.13 13.09 -20.19
CA GLU A 109 -16.31 11.70 -19.76
C GLU A 109 -15.01 11.11 -19.22
N LEU A 110 -13.90 11.28 -19.93
CA LEU A 110 -12.58 10.84 -19.47
C LEU A 110 -12.26 11.44 -18.10
N LEU A 111 -12.42 12.75 -17.94
CA LEU A 111 -12.16 13.45 -16.67
C LEU A 111 -13.11 13.02 -15.55
N ALA A 112 -14.36 12.73 -15.85
CA ALA A 112 -15.32 12.24 -14.85
C ALA A 112 -14.88 10.88 -14.29
N ARG A 113 -14.50 9.93 -15.16
CA ARG A 113 -14.02 8.60 -14.77
C ARG A 113 -12.70 8.69 -13.99
N LEU A 114 -11.77 9.53 -14.45
CA LEU A 114 -10.50 9.76 -13.78
C LEU A 114 -10.70 10.33 -12.35
N ARG A 115 -11.62 11.29 -12.19
CA ARG A 115 -11.97 11.82 -10.85
C ARG A 115 -12.53 10.74 -9.92
N VAL A 116 -13.34 9.81 -10.43
CA VAL A 116 -13.87 8.68 -9.66
C VAL A 116 -12.74 7.77 -9.21
N ALA A 117 -11.83 7.38 -10.12
CA ALA A 117 -10.68 6.53 -9.81
C ALA A 117 -9.76 7.18 -8.77
N LEU A 118 -9.39 8.46 -8.96
CA LEU A 118 -8.53 9.20 -8.02
C LEU A 118 -9.19 9.42 -6.66
N ARG A 119 -10.52 9.59 -6.60
CA ARG A 119 -11.24 9.68 -5.32
C ARG A 119 -11.13 8.37 -4.54
N ARG A 120 -11.22 7.21 -5.22
CA ARG A 120 -11.02 5.89 -4.61
C ARG A 120 -9.61 5.75 -4.05
N VAL A 121 -8.57 6.11 -4.83
CA VAL A 121 -7.17 6.09 -4.36
C VAL A 121 -6.99 6.94 -3.10
N ARG A 122 -7.55 8.16 -3.09
CA ARG A 122 -7.48 9.05 -1.92
C ARG A 122 -8.21 8.49 -0.71
N TYR A 123 -9.36 7.88 -0.91
CA TYR A 123 -10.15 7.26 0.15
C TYR A 123 -9.42 6.05 0.74
N ASP A 124 -8.86 5.18 -0.12
CA ASP A 124 -8.10 4.02 0.30
C ASP A 124 -6.78 4.43 1.00
N ALA A 125 -6.11 5.48 0.51
CA ALA A 125 -4.94 6.06 1.16
C ALA A 125 -5.28 6.70 2.52
N ALA A 126 -6.41 7.42 2.63
CA ALA A 126 -6.87 8.01 3.89
C ALA A 126 -7.24 6.91 4.89
N ARG A 127 -7.95 5.88 4.45
CA ARG A 127 -8.31 4.72 5.27
C ARG A 127 -7.07 3.94 5.71
N SER A 128 -6.14 3.68 4.79
CA SER A 128 -4.85 3.06 5.13
C SER A 128 -4.03 3.94 6.08
N SER A 129 -4.14 5.27 5.99
CA SER A 129 -3.47 6.19 6.92
C SER A 129 -4.15 6.23 8.29
N GLU A 130 -5.47 6.10 8.38
CA GLU A 130 -6.18 5.96 9.67
C GLU A 130 -5.89 4.60 10.31
N GLU A 131 -5.94 3.51 9.55
CA GLU A 131 -5.54 2.17 10.03
C GLU A 131 -4.03 2.09 10.33
N ALA A 132 -3.20 2.90 9.64
CA ALA A 132 -1.78 3.03 9.93
C ALA A 132 -1.47 3.99 11.10
N ARG A 133 -2.40 4.87 11.48
CA ARG A 133 -2.26 5.79 12.65
C ARG A 133 -2.50 5.09 13.95
N VAL A 134 -3.40 4.11 13.99
CA VAL A 134 -3.77 3.38 15.19
C VAL A 134 -3.59 1.89 14.97
N TYR A 135 -2.85 1.24 15.85
CA TYR A 135 -2.74 -0.21 15.90
C TYR A 135 -3.55 -0.73 17.08
N GLU A 136 -4.38 -1.71 16.84
CA GLU A 136 -5.15 -2.40 17.89
C GLU A 136 -4.88 -3.91 17.86
N ASN A 137 -4.68 -4.49 19.04
CA ASN A 137 -4.42 -5.91 19.21
C ASN A 137 -4.87 -6.34 20.61
N GLY A 138 -6.09 -6.87 20.71
CA GLY A 138 -6.72 -7.15 21.99
C GLY A 138 -6.85 -5.88 22.84
N ALA A 139 -6.31 -5.90 24.06
CA ALA A 139 -6.33 -4.75 24.97
C ALA A 139 -5.31 -3.65 24.62
N ILE A 140 -4.36 -3.90 23.71
CA ILE A 140 -3.30 -2.96 23.36
C ILE A 140 -3.76 -2.06 22.21
N ARG A 141 -3.64 -0.75 22.40
CA ARG A 141 -3.85 0.28 21.38
C ARG A 141 -2.62 1.20 21.31
N ILE A 142 -2.12 1.43 20.10
CA ILE A 142 -1.00 2.35 19.83
C ILE A 142 -1.50 3.43 18.89
N ASP A 143 -1.40 4.69 19.27
CA ASP A 143 -1.55 5.82 18.36
C ASP A 143 -0.15 6.28 17.95
N TYR A 144 0.22 6.01 16.71
CA TYR A 144 1.56 6.32 16.19
C TYR A 144 1.79 7.83 16.01
N GLU A 145 0.71 8.59 15.80
CA GLU A 145 0.81 10.05 15.61
C GLU A 145 0.96 10.75 16.95
N ALA A 146 0.14 10.38 17.94
CA ALA A 146 0.25 10.90 19.30
C ALA A 146 1.46 10.34 20.05
N GLY A 147 2.03 9.21 19.60
CA GLY A 147 3.10 8.51 20.31
C GLY A 147 2.65 7.86 21.62
N CYS A 148 1.34 7.66 21.80
CA CYS A 148 0.72 7.15 23.02
C CYS A 148 0.35 5.67 22.87
N VAL A 149 0.37 4.96 24.00
CA VAL A 149 0.02 3.54 24.09
C VAL A 149 -0.95 3.33 25.24
N TRP A 150 -2.01 2.55 24.99
CA TRP A 150 -2.98 2.15 26.00
C TRP A 150 -3.05 0.64 26.13
N ARG A 151 -3.38 0.19 27.34
CA ARG A 151 -3.76 -1.18 27.65
C ARG A 151 -5.04 -1.16 28.46
N ASP A 152 -6.06 -1.89 28.04
CA ASP A 152 -7.40 -1.90 28.67
C ASP A 152 -8.01 -0.50 28.82
N GLY A 153 -7.71 0.41 27.90
CA GLY A 153 -8.17 1.80 27.92
C GLY A 153 -7.35 2.74 28.82
N GLU A 154 -6.39 2.25 29.58
CA GLU A 154 -5.48 3.05 30.41
C GLU A 154 -4.18 3.35 29.65
N GLU A 155 -3.76 4.62 29.64
CA GLU A 155 -2.50 5.02 29.01
C GLU A 155 -1.31 4.46 29.81
N ILE A 156 -0.39 3.79 29.09
CA ILE A 156 0.84 3.26 29.66
C ILE A 156 2.06 4.05 29.21
N HIS A 157 2.90 4.42 30.17
CA HIS A 157 4.11 5.15 29.86
C HIS A 157 5.26 4.19 29.46
N LEU A 158 5.73 4.36 28.22
CA LEU A 158 6.88 3.62 27.68
C LEU A 158 8.08 4.56 27.52
N THR A 159 9.27 4.04 27.80
CA THR A 159 10.51 4.73 27.41
C THR A 159 10.65 4.74 25.87
N PRO A 160 11.47 5.64 25.30
CA PRO A 160 11.64 5.71 23.83
C PRO A 160 12.08 4.38 23.20
N ILE A 161 12.89 3.59 23.89
CA ILE A 161 13.34 2.27 23.41
C ILE A 161 12.20 1.24 23.48
N GLU A 162 11.47 1.19 24.59
CA GLU A 162 10.31 0.31 24.73
C GLU A 162 9.24 0.62 23.67
N TYR A 163 8.98 1.91 23.41
CA TYR A 163 8.06 2.34 22.37
C TYR A 163 8.50 1.90 20.96
N LYS A 164 9.81 2.09 20.62
CA LYS A 164 10.35 1.62 19.34
C LYS A 164 10.24 0.11 19.19
N LEU A 165 10.52 -0.66 20.23
CA LEU A 165 10.40 -2.12 20.24
C LEU A 165 8.96 -2.55 20.04
N LEU A 166 8.01 -1.93 20.74
CA LEU A 166 6.59 -2.19 20.58
C LEU A 166 6.11 -1.89 19.17
N CYS A 167 6.44 -0.73 18.62
CA CYS A 167 6.08 -0.35 17.25
C CYS A 167 6.67 -1.31 16.21
N LEU A 168 7.91 -1.76 16.40
CA LEU A 168 8.56 -2.73 15.52
C LEU A 168 7.83 -4.08 15.54
N LEU A 169 7.45 -4.57 16.71
CA LEU A 169 6.69 -5.80 16.90
C LEU A 169 5.27 -5.68 16.31
N ALA A 170 4.57 -4.58 16.56
CA ALA A 170 3.22 -4.32 16.09
C ALA A 170 3.15 -4.28 14.55
N LYS A 171 4.08 -3.58 13.88
CA LYS A 171 4.21 -3.55 12.41
C LYS A 171 4.49 -4.92 11.79
N ASN A 172 5.00 -5.86 12.57
CA ASN A 172 5.35 -7.21 12.13
C ASN A 172 4.56 -8.29 12.88
N THR A 173 3.34 -7.98 13.31
CA THR A 173 2.48 -8.92 14.04
C THR A 173 2.38 -10.26 13.31
N GLY A 174 2.55 -11.35 14.04
CA GLY A 174 2.55 -12.73 13.52
C GLY A 174 3.90 -13.22 12.99
N LYS A 175 4.89 -12.33 12.75
CA LYS A 175 6.23 -12.71 12.27
C LYS A 175 7.22 -12.81 13.43
N VAL A 176 8.14 -13.78 13.35
CA VAL A 176 9.27 -13.87 14.30
C VAL A 176 10.35 -12.89 13.85
N LEU A 177 10.70 -11.96 14.72
CA LEU A 177 11.80 -11.01 14.52
C LEU A 177 13.04 -11.54 15.25
N THR A 178 14.16 -11.66 14.54
CA THR A 178 15.42 -12.13 15.14
C THR A 178 16.02 -11.08 16.08
N HIS A 179 16.81 -11.52 17.06
CA HIS A 179 17.52 -10.61 17.97
C HIS A 179 18.36 -9.58 17.20
N HIS A 180 19.11 -10.04 16.21
CA HIS A 180 19.95 -9.18 15.37
C HIS A 180 19.13 -8.11 14.65
N TYR A 181 18.04 -8.51 13.96
CA TYR A 181 17.16 -7.58 13.28
C TYR A 181 16.57 -6.52 14.22
N MET A 182 16.09 -6.95 15.40
CA MET A 182 15.51 -6.02 16.38
C MET A 182 16.53 -5.02 16.92
N VAL A 183 17.75 -5.48 17.22
CA VAL A 183 18.85 -4.61 17.66
C VAL A 183 19.19 -3.59 16.57
N GLU A 184 19.37 -4.03 15.34
CA GLU A 184 19.70 -3.16 14.22
C GLU A 184 18.62 -2.10 13.97
N GLN A 185 17.33 -2.48 13.98
CA GLN A 185 16.21 -1.56 13.73
C GLN A 185 16.02 -0.53 14.85
N VAL A 186 16.29 -0.87 16.09
CA VAL A 186 16.02 0.00 17.25
C VAL A 186 17.20 0.88 17.62
N TRP A 187 18.43 0.35 17.55
CA TRP A 187 19.67 1.06 17.96
C TRP A 187 20.60 1.42 16.80
N GLY A 188 20.39 0.83 15.62
CA GLY A 188 21.30 0.98 14.47
C GLY A 188 22.54 0.08 14.56
N ALA A 189 23.40 0.16 13.56
CA ALA A 189 24.62 -0.64 13.48
C ALA A 189 25.57 -0.30 14.64
N GLY A 190 25.79 -1.26 15.54
CA GLY A 190 26.72 -1.14 16.68
C GLY A 190 26.16 -0.50 17.95
N GLY A 191 24.84 -0.25 18.04
CA GLY A 191 24.26 0.52 19.14
C GLY A 191 23.86 -0.25 20.40
N ALA A 192 23.69 -1.57 20.36
CA ALA A 192 23.36 -2.42 21.52
C ALA A 192 23.69 -3.88 21.26
N ASP A 193 23.61 -4.71 22.31
CA ASP A 193 23.78 -6.16 22.26
C ASP A 193 22.48 -6.92 22.57
N THR A 194 22.48 -8.21 22.35
CA THR A 194 21.34 -9.09 22.66
C THR A 194 20.96 -9.09 24.15
N PRO A 195 21.89 -9.03 25.13
CA PRO A 195 21.56 -8.86 26.54
C PRO A 195 20.72 -7.60 26.83
N ALA A 196 21.09 -6.44 26.28
CA ALA A 196 20.32 -5.20 26.43
C ALA A 196 18.89 -5.36 25.90
N LEU A 197 18.72 -5.93 24.70
CA LEU A 197 17.40 -6.23 24.14
C LEU A 197 16.54 -7.07 25.11
N ARG A 198 17.11 -8.10 25.72
CA ARG A 198 16.37 -8.97 26.67
C ARG A 198 15.84 -8.20 27.88
N VAL A 199 16.63 -7.26 28.42
CA VAL A 199 16.20 -6.40 29.53
C VAL A 199 15.01 -5.53 29.12
N PHE A 200 15.09 -4.85 27.97
CA PHE A 200 13.99 -4.03 27.47
C PHE A 200 12.73 -4.86 27.15
N MET A 201 12.89 -6.06 26.60
CA MET A 201 11.77 -6.96 26.36
C MET A 201 11.10 -7.44 27.64
N ALA A 202 11.87 -7.68 28.72
CA ALA A 202 11.31 -8.03 30.01
C ALA A 202 10.55 -6.85 30.66
N THR A 203 11.06 -5.62 30.54
CA THR A 203 10.37 -4.42 31.06
C THR A 203 9.13 -4.10 30.24
N LEU A 204 9.18 -4.24 28.93
CA LEU A 204 8.04 -4.04 28.04
C LEU A 204 6.91 -5.03 28.35
N ARG A 205 7.23 -6.31 28.57
CA ARG A 205 6.24 -7.31 28.99
C ARG A 205 5.56 -6.97 30.30
N ARG A 206 6.30 -6.52 31.31
CA ARG A 206 5.70 -6.11 32.59
C ARG A 206 4.65 -5.02 32.45
N LYS A 207 4.75 -4.20 31.39
CA LYS A 207 3.80 -3.11 31.12
C LYS A 207 2.64 -3.57 30.24
N LEU A 208 2.89 -4.47 29.30
CA LEU A 208 1.90 -4.88 28.30
C LEU A 208 1.12 -6.14 28.64
N GLU A 209 1.79 -7.13 29.27
CA GLU A 209 1.17 -8.41 29.54
C GLU A 209 0.33 -8.40 30.83
N PRO A 210 -0.85 -9.04 30.82
CA PRO A 210 -1.58 -9.25 32.07
C PRO A 210 -0.80 -10.11 33.08
N ASP A 211 -0.11 -11.14 32.57
CA ASP A 211 0.85 -11.96 33.33
C ASP A 211 2.16 -12.09 32.52
N PRO A 212 3.24 -11.44 32.96
CA PRO A 212 4.54 -11.51 32.28
C PRO A 212 5.15 -12.91 32.22
N ALA A 213 4.76 -13.82 33.15
CA ALA A 213 5.24 -15.20 33.15
C ALA A 213 4.55 -16.04 32.07
N HIS A 214 3.30 -15.70 31.71
CA HIS A 214 2.51 -16.36 30.68
C HIS A 214 2.10 -15.33 29.59
N PRO A 215 3.04 -14.84 28.78
CA PRO A 215 2.80 -13.74 27.87
C PRO A 215 1.80 -14.10 26.77
N GLN A 216 0.80 -13.25 26.59
CA GLN A 216 -0.26 -13.39 25.57
C GLN A 216 0.06 -12.61 24.29
N TYR A 217 0.79 -11.49 24.39
CA TYR A 217 1.10 -10.61 23.27
C TYR A 217 2.48 -10.88 22.68
N ILE A 218 3.51 -11.06 23.51
CA ILE A 218 4.90 -11.15 23.06
C ILE A 218 5.47 -12.53 23.37
N GLN A 219 5.50 -13.42 22.38
CA GLN A 219 6.08 -14.74 22.49
C GLN A 219 7.61 -14.71 22.29
N THR A 220 8.35 -15.48 23.11
CA THR A 220 9.78 -15.72 22.90
C THR A 220 10.01 -16.96 22.05
N HIS A 221 10.80 -16.83 21.00
CA HIS A 221 11.40 -17.95 20.28
C HIS A 221 12.84 -18.10 20.74
N VAL A 222 13.07 -19.09 21.64
CA VAL A 222 14.36 -19.29 22.30
C VAL A 222 15.50 -19.40 21.27
N GLY A 223 16.56 -18.63 21.49
CA GLY A 223 17.72 -18.57 20.57
C GLY A 223 17.51 -17.79 19.28
N ILE A 224 16.27 -17.42 18.93
CA ILE A 224 15.92 -16.76 17.66
C ILE A 224 15.53 -15.30 17.90
N GLY A 225 14.47 -15.04 18.68
CA GLY A 225 13.92 -13.70 18.84
C GLY A 225 12.54 -13.66 19.46
N TYR A 226 11.73 -12.70 19.02
CA TYR A 226 10.40 -12.42 19.56
C TYR A 226 9.35 -12.30 18.47
N ARG A 227 8.10 -12.59 18.81
CA ARG A 227 6.94 -12.46 17.93
C ARG A 227 5.78 -11.80 18.67
N MET A 228 5.13 -10.79 18.07
CA MET A 228 3.85 -10.29 18.49
C MET A 228 2.76 -11.26 18.03
N LEU A 229 1.97 -11.80 18.95
CA LEU A 229 0.82 -12.64 18.66
C LEU A 229 -0.40 -11.74 18.36
N ARG A 230 -1.24 -12.16 17.42
CA ARG A 230 -2.51 -11.50 17.17
C ARG A 230 -3.54 -12.02 18.18
N GLN A 231 -4.19 -11.09 18.87
CA GLN A 231 -5.32 -11.39 19.72
C GLN A 231 -6.62 -11.08 18.95
N SER A 232 -7.59 -11.97 19.03
CA SER A 232 -8.94 -11.68 18.53
C SER A 232 -9.64 -10.76 19.52
N SER A 233 -10.27 -9.72 19.00
CA SER A 233 -11.19 -8.87 19.76
C SER A 233 -12.43 -9.64 20.14
#